data_dbe5833f3b6a1d822ff2e48d99b22c1c
#
_entry.id   dbe5833f3b6a1d822ff2e48d99b22c1c
#
_cell.length_a   1.000
_cell.length_b   1.000
_cell.length_c   1.000
_cell.angle_alpha   90.00
_cell.angle_beta   90.00
_cell.angle_gamma   90.00
#
_symmetry.space_group_name_H-M   'P 1'
#
loop_
_entity.id
_entity.type
_entity.pdbx_description
1 polymer ?
#
loop_
_entity_poly.entity_id
_entity_poly.type
_entity_poly.pdbx_seq_one_letter_code
_entity_poly.pdbx_strand_id
1 'polypeptide(L)'
;MGKVKVGIIGSTGYTGMELIKILNNHPKTEIIFLGANTLYGKNLSTLLPNVKLEKNIRIRKNSEIYKIKNIDLIFSCLPNGQLDSILNRLKKLNAKIIDISSDYRLPKRYNDRW
;
A
#
# COMPACT_ATOMS: atom_id res chain seq x y z
N MET A 1 -11.82 8.94 -18.50
CA MET A 1 -11.11 7.91 -18.14
C MET A 1 -11.00 7.78 -16.69
N GLY A 2 -11.06 6.67 -16.20
CA GLY A 2 -10.96 6.42 -14.79
C GLY A 2 -9.56 6.58 -14.27
N LYS A 3 -9.46 6.74 -12.98
CA LYS A 3 -8.17 6.79 -12.33
C LYS A 3 -7.68 5.37 -12.08
N VAL A 4 -6.39 5.21 -11.91
CA VAL A 4 -5.81 3.94 -11.50
C VAL A 4 -6.19 3.70 -10.02
N LYS A 5 -6.81 2.59 -9.74
CA LYS A 5 -7.26 2.28 -8.38
C LYS A 5 -6.18 1.56 -7.62
N VAL A 6 -5.75 2.16 -6.54
CA VAL A 6 -4.57 1.73 -5.80
C VAL A 6 -4.91 1.24 -4.41
N GLY A 7 -4.29 0.14 -4.02
CA GLY A 7 -4.33 -0.33 -2.64
C GLY A 7 -2.92 -0.32 -2.08
N ILE A 8 -2.79 -0.05 -0.80
CA ILE A 8 -1.49 -0.07 -0.13
C ILE A 8 -1.62 -0.98 1.08
N ILE A 9 -0.80 -2.02 1.14
CA ILE A 9 -0.73 -2.88 2.32
C ILE A 9 0.51 -2.48 3.12
N GLY A 10 0.43 -2.55 4.42
CA GLY A 10 1.49 -2.06 5.30
C GLY A 10 1.54 -0.54 5.28
N SER A 11 0.40 0.12 5.20
CA SER A 11 0.32 1.55 4.89
C SER A 11 0.70 2.47 6.05
N THR A 12 0.71 1.98 7.27
CA THR A 12 0.90 2.87 8.42
C THR A 12 2.36 3.02 8.85
N GLY A 13 3.29 2.34 8.20
CA GLY A 13 4.70 2.57 8.46
C GLY A 13 5.16 3.85 7.77
N TYR A 14 6.41 4.24 8.01
CA TYR A 14 6.93 5.48 7.45
C TYR A 14 6.82 5.52 5.92
N THR A 15 7.26 4.47 5.25
CA THR A 15 7.24 4.44 3.79
C THR A 15 5.81 4.50 3.26
N GLY A 16 4.90 3.77 3.89
CA GLY A 16 3.50 3.77 3.47
C GLY A 16 2.86 5.13 3.62
N MET A 17 3.14 5.82 4.72
CA MET A 17 2.57 7.15 4.94
C MET A 17 3.10 8.16 3.93
N GLU A 18 4.39 8.07 3.58
CA GLU A 18 4.94 8.96 2.56
C GLU A 18 4.34 8.67 1.19
N LEU A 19 4.13 7.40 0.88
CA LEU A 19 3.51 7.01 -0.37
C LEU A 19 2.07 7.52 -0.47
N ILE A 20 1.33 7.46 0.62
CA ILE A 20 -0.04 7.97 0.66
C ILE A 20 -0.06 9.44 0.29
N LYS A 21 0.87 10.24 0.83
CA LYS A 21 0.92 11.66 0.53
C LYS A 21 1.17 11.90 -0.95
N ILE A 22 2.07 11.13 -1.54
CA ILE A 22 2.39 11.26 -2.96
C ILE A 22 1.18 10.91 -3.82
N LEU A 23 0.55 9.77 -3.53
CA LEU A 23 -0.57 9.32 -4.34
C LEU A 23 -1.82 10.17 -4.14
N ASN A 24 -2.00 10.71 -2.95
CA ASN A 24 -3.13 11.59 -2.68
C ASN A 24 -3.10 12.82 -3.59
N ASN A 25 -1.91 13.26 -3.95
CA ASN A 25 -1.76 14.42 -4.82
C ASN A 25 -1.64 14.07 -6.29
N HIS A 26 -1.67 12.80 -6.64
CA HIS A 26 -1.50 12.38 -8.02
C HIS A 26 -2.84 12.40 -8.75
N PRO A 27 -2.98 13.16 -9.83
CA PRO A 27 -4.28 13.33 -10.46
C PRO A 27 -4.84 12.10 -11.12
N LYS A 28 -4.01 11.10 -11.37
CA LYS A 28 -4.47 9.90 -12.09
C LYS A 28 -4.60 8.68 -11.22
N THR A 29 -4.48 8.83 -9.91
CA THR A 29 -4.63 7.70 -9.00
C THR A 29 -5.74 7.96 -7.98
N GLU A 30 -6.36 6.88 -7.54
CA GLU A 30 -7.35 6.94 -6.49
C GLU A 30 -7.01 5.85 -5.50
N ILE A 31 -6.78 6.20 -4.24
CA ILE A 31 -6.50 5.21 -3.22
C ILE A 31 -7.82 4.63 -2.76
N ILE A 32 -8.01 3.33 -2.93
CA ILE A 32 -9.27 2.70 -2.56
C ILE A 32 -9.11 1.73 -1.40
N PHE A 33 -7.89 1.41 -0.99
CA PHE A 33 -7.66 0.49 0.13
C PHE A 33 -6.37 0.85 0.85
N LEU A 34 -6.44 0.90 2.16
CA LEU A 34 -5.26 1.06 3.01
C LEU A 34 -5.28 -0.04 4.04
N GLY A 35 -4.24 -0.86 4.06
CA GLY A 35 -4.14 -1.97 4.99
C GLY A 35 -3.04 -1.78 6.01
N ALA A 36 -3.23 -2.26 7.20
CA ALA A 36 -2.25 -2.19 8.27
C ALA A 36 -2.34 -3.41 9.16
N ASN A 37 -1.27 -3.67 9.90
CA ASN A 37 -1.26 -4.77 10.86
C ASN A 37 -1.82 -4.33 12.21
N THR A 38 -1.62 -3.09 12.61
CA THR A 38 -2.00 -2.65 13.95
C THR A 38 -2.92 -1.44 14.02
N LEU A 39 -2.74 -0.48 13.14
CA LEU A 39 -3.53 0.76 13.23
C LEU A 39 -4.80 0.73 12.40
N TYR A 40 -5.32 -0.46 12.13
CA TYR A 40 -6.55 -0.55 11.39
C TYR A 40 -7.73 -0.08 12.24
N GLY A 41 -8.79 0.31 11.56
CA GLY A 41 -9.97 0.83 12.23
C GLY A 41 -10.00 2.34 12.37
N LYS A 42 -8.88 3.02 12.12
CA LYS A 42 -8.82 4.46 12.19
C LYS A 42 -9.01 5.05 10.80
N ASN A 43 -9.49 6.29 10.76
CA ASN A 43 -9.60 7.00 9.48
C ASN A 43 -8.26 7.62 9.13
N LEU A 44 -7.98 7.75 7.86
CA LEU A 44 -6.73 8.32 7.40
C LEU A 44 -6.53 9.74 7.94
N SER A 45 -7.59 10.51 8.06
CA SER A 45 -7.49 11.86 8.59
C SER A 45 -6.95 11.91 10.01
N THR A 46 -7.13 10.83 10.77
CA THR A 46 -6.58 10.77 12.12
C THR A 46 -5.07 10.65 12.10
N LEU A 47 -4.53 9.94 11.11
CA LEU A 47 -3.09 9.72 11.00
C LEU A 47 -2.38 10.83 10.24
N LEU A 48 -3.08 11.55 9.40
CA LEU A 48 -2.51 12.63 8.61
C LEU A 48 -3.37 13.89 8.75
N PRO A 49 -3.46 14.44 9.96
CA PRO A 49 -4.40 15.55 10.22
C PRO A 49 -4.05 16.84 9.48
N ASN A 50 -2.80 17.01 9.09
CA ASN A 50 -2.40 18.24 8.42
C ASN A 50 -2.33 18.11 6.89
N VAL A 51 -2.82 17.02 6.35
CA VAL A 51 -2.79 16.78 4.91
C VAL A 51 -4.22 16.93 4.38
N LYS A 52 -4.36 17.66 3.29
CA LYS A 52 -5.67 17.78 2.66
C LYS A 52 -5.90 16.53 1.84
N LEU A 53 -6.84 15.71 2.27
CA LEU A 53 -7.11 14.43 1.64
C LEU A 53 -8.19 14.55 0.58
N GLU A 54 -7.96 13.88 -0.57
CA GLU A 54 -8.98 13.81 -1.59
C GLU A 54 -10.12 12.95 -1.04
N LYS A 55 -9.78 11.95 -0.22
CA LYS A 55 -10.75 11.01 0.25
C LYS A 55 -10.31 10.54 1.61
N ASN A 56 -11.21 10.54 2.57
CA ASN A 56 -10.89 10.08 3.92
C ASN A 56 -11.22 8.60 4.00
N ILE A 57 -10.19 7.76 3.95
CA ILE A 57 -10.36 6.32 3.88
C ILE A 57 -10.09 5.70 5.25
N ARG A 58 -10.89 4.70 5.59
CA ARG A 58 -10.67 3.96 6.82
C ARG A 58 -9.60 2.92 6.59
N ILE A 59 -8.67 2.80 7.52
CA ILE A 59 -7.59 1.82 7.43
C ILE A 59 -8.11 0.48 7.90
N ARG A 60 -7.85 -0.56 7.12
CA ARG A 60 -8.35 -1.89 7.38
C ARG A 60 -7.20 -2.85 7.65
N LYS A 61 -7.52 -4.07 8.03
CA LYS A 61 -6.49 -5.09 8.15
C LYS A 61 -5.94 -5.41 6.76
N ASN A 62 -4.65 -5.68 6.68
CA ASN A 62 -4.04 -6.02 5.39
C ASN A 62 -4.77 -7.14 4.67
N SER A 63 -5.24 -8.14 5.41
CA SER A 63 -5.89 -9.29 4.80
C SER A 63 -7.21 -8.95 4.12
N GLU A 64 -7.80 -7.81 4.43
CA GLU A 64 -9.07 -7.46 3.79
C GLU A 64 -8.89 -7.07 2.33
N ILE A 65 -7.65 -6.90 1.87
CA ILE A 65 -7.43 -6.58 0.46
C ILE A 65 -7.95 -7.68 -0.44
N TYR A 66 -8.02 -8.92 0.04
CA TYR A 66 -8.50 -10.02 -0.79
C TYR A 66 -9.99 -9.88 -1.14
N LYS A 67 -10.69 -8.99 -0.45
CA LYS A 67 -12.11 -8.77 -0.70
C LYS A 67 -12.36 -7.60 -1.65
N ILE A 68 -11.32 -6.87 -2.03
CA ILE A 68 -11.47 -5.67 -2.82
C ILE A 68 -11.50 -6.03 -4.29
N LYS A 69 -12.50 -5.54 -5.01
CA LYS A 69 -12.60 -5.78 -6.44
C LYS A 69 -12.18 -4.54 -7.21
N ASN A 70 -11.79 -4.73 -8.42
CA ASN A 70 -11.43 -3.63 -9.32
C ASN A 70 -10.25 -2.81 -8.86
N ILE A 71 -9.29 -3.46 -8.21
CA ILE A 71 -8.08 -2.79 -7.83
C ILE A 71 -7.07 -3.00 -8.96
N ASP A 72 -6.38 -1.95 -9.35
CA ASP A 72 -5.46 -2.01 -10.48
C ASP A 72 -4.00 -2.19 -10.06
N LEU A 73 -3.65 -1.65 -8.92
CA LEU A 73 -2.26 -1.63 -8.49
C LEU A 73 -2.18 -1.76 -6.98
N ILE A 74 -1.31 -2.61 -6.50
CA ILE A 74 -1.09 -2.80 -5.07
C ILE A 74 0.35 -2.48 -4.75
N PHE A 75 0.55 -1.55 -3.82
CA PHE A 75 1.88 -1.28 -3.29
C PHE A 75 2.03 -2.04 -1.99
N SER A 76 3.15 -2.73 -1.83
CA SER A 76 3.46 -3.39 -0.58
C SER A 76 4.52 -2.62 0.16
N CYS A 77 4.18 -2.14 1.35
CA CYS A 77 5.12 -1.49 2.26
C CYS A 77 5.27 -2.33 3.51
N LEU A 78 5.05 -3.63 3.40
CA LEU A 78 5.14 -4.53 4.54
C LEU A 78 6.60 -4.66 5.00
N PRO A 79 6.80 -4.99 6.27
CA PRO A 79 8.16 -5.26 6.74
C PRO A 79 8.77 -6.43 5.99
N ASN A 80 10.09 -6.53 6.07
CA ASN A 80 10.83 -7.59 5.40
C ASN A 80 10.26 -8.97 5.68
N GLY A 81 10.16 -9.75 4.64
CA GLY A 81 9.71 -11.13 4.76
C GLY A 81 8.22 -11.34 4.71
N GLN A 82 7.44 -10.29 4.89
CA GLN A 82 6.00 -10.48 4.97
C GLN A 82 5.32 -10.57 3.61
N LEU A 83 5.81 -9.87 2.62
CA LEU A 83 5.19 -9.94 1.30
C LEU A 83 5.31 -11.33 0.72
N ASP A 84 6.45 -11.96 0.91
CA ASP A 84 6.68 -13.27 0.33
C ASP A 84 5.62 -14.27 0.76
N SER A 85 5.18 -14.22 1.99
CA SER A 85 4.21 -15.18 2.50
C SER A 85 2.81 -15.00 1.92
N ILE A 86 2.50 -13.83 1.36
CA ILE A 86 1.15 -13.57 0.84
C ILE A 86 1.13 -13.30 -0.65
N LEU A 87 2.29 -13.33 -1.29
CA LEU A 87 2.40 -12.94 -2.69
C LEU A 87 1.51 -13.77 -3.61
N ASN A 88 1.47 -15.07 -3.41
CA ASN A 88 0.67 -15.92 -4.26
C ASN A 88 -0.82 -15.59 -4.18
N ARG A 89 -1.29 -15.23 -2.99
CA ARG A 89 -2.69 -14.85 -2.84
C ARG A 89 -2.96 -13.49 -3.48
N LEU A 90 -2.01 -12.57 -3.39
CA LEU A 90 -2.19 -11.26 -4.00
C LEU A 90 -2.25 -11.35 -5.52
N LYS A 91 -1.50 -12.28 -6.09
CA LYS A 91 -1.50 -12.43 -7.55
C LYS A 91 -2.86 -12.81 -8.10
N LYS A 92 -3.71 -13.40 -7.27
CA LYS A 92 -5.05 -13.78 -7.72
C LYS A 92 -5.98 -12.58 -7.90
N LEU A 93 -5.58 -11.41 -7.42
CA LEU A 93 -6.41 -10.21 -7.57
C LEU A 93 -6.27 -9.55 -8.93
N ASN A 94 -5.39 -10.10 -9.79
CA ASN A 94 -5.22 -9.54 -11.13
C ASN A 94 -4.74 -8.11 -11.12
N ALA A 95 -4.11 -7.66 -10.08
CA ALA A 95 -3.56 -6.32 -9.97
C ALA A 95 -2.05 -6.41 -10.11
N LYS A 96 -1.42 -5.33 -10.54
CA LYS A 96 0.02 -5.26 -10.52
C LYS A 96 0.48 -5.00 -9.11
N ILE A 97 1.61 -5.59 -8.73
CA ILE A 97 2.13 -5.47 -7.38
C ILE A 97 3.50 -4.81 -7.43
N ILE A 98 3.67 -3.75 -6.68
CA ILE A 98 4.95 -3.06 -6.57
C ILE A 98 5.39 -3.17 -5.12
N ASP A 99 6.56 -3.75 -4.92
CA ASP A 99 7.11 -3.95 -3.58
C ASP A 99 8.07 -2.82 -3.24
N ILE A 100 7.74 -2.06 -2.21
CA ILE A 100 8.58 -0.98 -1.73
C ILE A 100 9.35 -1.42 -0.49
N SER A 101 9.05 -2.61 0.02
CA SER A 101 9.79 -3.13 1.16
C SER A 101 11.21 -3.49 0.71
N SER A 102 12.06 -3.87 1.62
CA SER A 102 13.42 -4.22 1.25
C SER A 102 13.56 -5.69 0.84
N ASP A 103 12.47 -6.46 0.80
CA ASP A 103 12.54 -7.89 0.51
C ASP A 103 13.20 -8.21 -0.83
N TYR A 104 12.94 -7.41 -1.83
CA TYR A 104 13.45 -7.70 -3.15
C TYR A 104 14.33 -6.58 -3.69
N ARG A 105 14.77 -5.66 -2.83
CA ARG A 105 15.47 -4.54 -3.29
C ARG A 105 16.93 -4.67 -3.24
N LEU A 106 17.53 -5.36 -2.36
CA LEU A 106 18.93 -5.37 -2.23
C LEU A 106 19.49 -6.64 -2.64
N PRO A 107 20.67 -6.63 -3.17
CA PRO A 107 21.38 -7.80 -3.43
C PRO A 107 21.72 -8.23 -2.13
N LYS A 108 21.74 -9.34 -1.94
CA LYS A 108 22.02 -9.80 -0.84
C LYS A 108 23.08 -9.30 -0.21
N ARG A 109 24.03 -9.07 -0.48
CA ARG A 109 25.02 -8.68 0.19
C ARG A 109 25.63 -7.62 -0.17
N TYR A 110 25.43 -7.05 -0.79
CA TYR A 110 26.08 -6.00 -1.08
C TYR A 110 25.37 -5.11 -1.51
N ASN A 111 24.56 -5.00 -1.37
CA ASN A 111 23.87 -4.09 -1.60
C ASN A 111 24.32 -3.03 -2.19
N ASP A 112 25.25 -3.04 -2.38
CA ASP A 112 25.85 -2.01 -2.88
C ASP A 112 25.75 -1.95 -4.25
N ARG A 113 25.24 -2.72 -4.92
CA ARG A 113 25.20 -2.65 -6.20
C ARG A 113 23.97 -2.20 -6.73
N TRP A 114 23.27 -1.50 -6.25
CA TRP A 114 22.05 -1.05 -6.81
C TRP A 114 22.14 0.16 -7.58
#